data_9d71c4ad30b0ba90b8c1889b06467bd6
#
_entry.id   9d71c4ad30b0ba90b8c1889b06467bd6
#
_cell.length_a   1.000
_cell.length_b   1.000
_cell.length_c   1.000
_cell.angle_alpha   90.00
_cell.angle_beta   90.00
_cell.angle_gamma   90.00
#
_symmetry.space_group_name_H-M   'P 1'
#
loop_
_entity.id
_entity.type
_entity.pdbx_description
1 polymer ?
#
loop_
_entity_poly.entity_id
_entity_poly.type
_entity_poly.pdbx_seq_one_letter_code
_entity_poly.pdbx_strand_id
1 'polypeptide(L)'
;NLNGKLPYKLKVRYSEIDGTEIYDGENYPGFPIIPLKNGEQARSELCGRKNTVDALDLASSNMVNNVDEGNLIYWVLTNCGGMDEIDDAKFVERLKTTHVAHADGDEGAKATPQSIEAPFQGTQATIDMLTKKLYTDFQAFDASAVSAGNQTATAIKASYAPLDLKTDKFESWVSRCIKGILAIAGLDDEPTYTRNQIINKQEEAQTVMLGAEYYDDEYITKKLLTILGDADQFEDLMRRKAAEELD
;
A
#
# COMPACT_ATOMS: atom_id res chain seq x y z
N ASN A 1 -18.63 10.80 39.71
CA ASN A 1 -19.11 9.60 40.35
C ASN A 1 -19.93 8.78 39.37
N LEU A 2 -19.30 7.77 38.76
CA LEU A 2 -19.87 6.96 37.69
C LEU A 2 -20.62 5.71 38.19
N ASN A 3 -21.01 5.71 39.44
CA ASN A 3 -21.83 4.63 40.03
C ASN A 3 -23.33 4.73 39.69
N GLY A 4 -23.76 5.76 38.98
CA GLY A 4 -25.08 5.84 38.40
C GLY A 4 -25.06 5.40 36.95
N LYS A 5 -25.91 4.45 36.58
CA LYS A 5 -26.19 4.17 35.16
C LYS A 5 -26.71 5.47 34.56
N LEU A 6 -25.87 6.14 33.76
CA LEU A 6 -26.31 7.30 33.01
C LEU A 6 -27.37 6.83 31.99
N PRO A 7 -28.55 7.41 31.99
CA PRO A 7 -29.55 7.06 30.99
C PRO A 7 -29.10 7.59 29.63
N TYR A 8 -28.79 6.70 28.72
CA TYR A 8 -28.51 7.03 27.32
C TYR A 8 -29.83 6.99 26.57
N LYS A 9 -30.29 8.17 26.12
CA LYS A 9 -31.56 8.26 25.40
C LYS A 9 -31.37 8.01 23.90
N LEU A 10 -32.14 7.13 23.33
CA LEU A 10 -32.18 6.84 21.90
C LEU A 10 -32.71 8.01 21.08
N LYS A 11 -33.74 8.67 21.54
CA LYS A 11 -34.39 9.78 20.85
C LYS A 11 -35.22 10.66 21.80
N VAL A 12 -35.06 11.95 21.60
CA VAL A 12 -35.96 12.95 22.19
C VAL A 12 -36.74 13.59 21.05
N ARG A 13 -38.07 13.60 21.12
CA ARG A 13 -38.93 14.38 20.22
C ARG A 13 -39.52 15.56 20.99
N TYR A 14 -39.64 16.64 20.26
CA TYR A 14 -40.40 17.80 20.76
C TYR A 14 -41.79 17.80 20.13
N SER A 15 -42.82 18.14 20.88
CA SER A 15 -44.13 18.37 20.33
C SER A 15 -44.09 19.58 19.40
N GLU A 16 -44.65 19.46 18.19
CA GLU A 16 -44.73 20.56 17.23
C GLU A 16 -45.74 21.64 17.69
N ILE A 17 -46.63 21.31 18.66
CA ILE A 17 -47.71 22.17 19.10
C ILE A 17 -47.31 23.06 20.28
N ASP A 18 -46.56 22.53 21.25
CA ASP A 18 -46.26 23.22 22.51
C ASP A 18 -44.77 23.19 22.90
N GLY A 19 -43.92 22.56 22.10
CA GLY A 19 -42.52 22.44 22.38
C GLY A 19 -42.16 21.52 23.56
N THR A 20 -43.13 20.74 24.06
CA THR A 20 -42.90 19.82 25.19
C THR A 20 -41.99 18.66 24.75
N GLU A 21 -41.00 18.32 25.59
CA GLU A 21 -40.19 17.13 25.36
C GLU A 21 -41.03 15.86 25.52
N ILE A 22 -41.17 15.10 24.46
CA ILE A 22 -41.77 13.77 24.48
C ILE A 22 -40.62 12.75 24.51
N TYR A 23 -40.49 12.08 25.65
CA TYR A 23 -39.57 10.95 25.78
C TYR A 23 -40.19 9.71 25.17
N ASP A 24 -39.92 9.52 23.87
CA ASP A 24 -40.43 8.42 23.11
C ASP A 24 -39.25 7.50 22.74
N GLY A 25 -38.85 6.66 23.66
CA GLY A 25 -37.77 5.70 23.46
C GLY A 25 -37.18 5.18 24.77
N GLU A 26 -36.60 4.02 24.66
CA GLU A 26 -35.85 3.36 25.73
C GLU A 26 -34.43 3.90 25.80
N ASN A 27 -33.80 3.73 26.95
CA ASN A 27 -32.36 4.01 27.08
C ASN A 27 -31.54 2.95 26.35
N TYR A 28 -30.39 3.34 25.84
CA TYR A 28 -29.43 2.37 25.32
C TYR A 28 -29.06 1.34 26.42
N PRO A 29 -28.92 0.06 26.08
CA PRO A 29 -28.55 -0.99 27.04
C PRO A 29 -27.13 -0.80 27.59
N GLY A 30 -26.31 0.01 26.95
CA GLY A 30 -24.94 0.30 27.35
C GLY A 30 -24.46 1.65 26.86
N PHE A 31 -23.14 1.88 26.99
CA PHE A 31 -22.52 3.11 26.50
C PHE A 31 -22.48 3.11 24.95
N PRO A 32 -23.12 4.09 24.27
CA PRO A 32 -23.34 4.05 22.82
C PRO A 32 -22.12 4.48 22.01
N ILE A 33 -20.91 4.27 22.52
CA ILE A 33 -19.67 4.54 21.80
C ILE A 33 -18.89 3.24 21.70
N ILE A 34 -18.80 2.72 20.50
CA ILE A 34 -18.06 1.49 20.21
C ILE A 34 -16.76 1.85 19.50
N PRO A 35 -15.60 1.58 20.10
CA PRO A 35 -14.32 1.89 19.47
C PRO A 35 -14.00 0.89 18.36
N LEU A 36 -13.70 1.39 17.16
CA LEU A 36 -13.04 0.61 16.12
C LEU A 36 -11.53 0.61 16.38
N LYS A 37 -10.98 -0.57 16.64
CA LYS A 37 -9.54 -0.75 16.87
C LYS A 37 -8.91 -1.44 15.66
N ASN A 38 -7.65 -1.13 15.40
CA ASN A 38 -6.83 -1.84 14.40
C ASN A 38 -6.11 -3.09 14.98
N GLY A 39 -6.22 -3.32 16.27
CA GLY A 39 -5.60 -4.42 16.97
C GLY A 39 -5.83 -4.35 18.48
N GLU A 40 -5.41 -5.37 19.20
CA GLU A 40 -5.63 -5.49 20.65
C GLU A 40 -5.09 -4.29 21.43
N GLN A 41 -3.90 -3.83 21.06
CA GLN A 41 -3.22 -2.71 21.75
C GLN A 41 -3.65 -1.32 21.24
N ALA A 42 -4.51 -1.24 20.20
CA ALA A 42 -4.96 0.00 19.58
C ALA A 42 -3.80 0.96 19.22
N ARG A 43 -2.67 0.42 18.75
CA ARG A 43 -1.49 1.18 18.36
C ARG A 43 -1.45 1.39 16.85
N SER A 44 -0.83 2.49 16.43
CA SER A 44 -0.53 2.71 15.02
C SER A 44 0.39 1.58 14.48
N GLU A 45 0.18 1.17 13.24
CA GLU A 45 1.06 0.22 12.54
C GLU A 45 2.49 0.76 12.36
N LEU A 46 2.66 2.08 12.42
CA LEU A 46 3.97 2.73 12.37
C LEU A 46 4.80 2.49 13.64
N CYS A 47 4.16 2.05 14.73
CA CYS A 47 4.84 1.79 16.00
C CYS A 47 5.89 0.67 15.83
N GLY A 48 7.14 0.98 16.11
CA GLY A 48 8.29 0.09 15.94
C GLY A 48 8.85 0.01 14.51
N ARG A 49 8.21 0.67 13.52
CA ARG A 49 8.64 0.67 12.12
C ARG A 49 9.09 2.05 11.64
N LYS A 50 8.87 3.09 12.44
CA LYS A 50 9.18 4.47 12.11
C LYS A 50 10.63 4.64 11.67
N ASN A 51 11.58 4.03 12.36
CA ASN A 51 13.01 4.16 12.03
C ASN A 51 13.35 3.63 10.63
N THR A 52 12.65 2.58 10.16
CA THR A 52 12.84 2.04 8.80
C THR A 52 12.27 3.00 7.76
N VAL A 53 11.13 3.63 8.05
CA VAL A 53 10.51 4.64 7.17
C VAL A 53 11.42 5.87 7.09
N ASP A 54 11.89 6.39 8.23
CA ASP A 54 12.79 7.54 8.30
C ASP A 54 14.12 7.25 7.56
N ALA A 55 14.65 6.01 7.68
CA ALA A 55 15.88 5.61 6.98
C ALA A 55 15.68 5.55 5.45
N LEU A 56 14.52 5.08 4.98
CA LEU A 56 14.21 5.07 3.55
C LEU A 56 14.07 6.49 3.00
N ASP A 57 13.38 7.36 3.72
CA ASP A 57 13.19 8.75 3.36
C ASP A 57 14.54 9.49 3.26
N LEU A 58 15.41 9.30 4.26
CA LEU A 58 16.76 9.85 4.26
C LEU A 58 17.61 9.30 3.11
N ALA A 59 17.58 7.99 2.85
CA ALA A 59 18.34 7.38 1.76
C ALA A 59 17.88 7.89 0.40
N SER A 60 16.56 8.05 0.22
CA SER A 60 15.97 8.58 -1.01
C SER A 60 16.32 10.04 -1.22
N SER A 61 16.26 10.85 -0.17
CA SER A 61 16.67 12.28 -0.20
C SER A 61 18.16 12.43 -0.52
N ASN A 62 19.01 11.61 0.10
CA ASN A 62 20.44 11.61 -0.18
C ASN A 62 20.76 11.16 -1.62
N MET A 63 19.96 10.24 -2.18
CA MET A 63 20.13 9.83 -3.58
C MET A 63 19.93 11.02 -4.54
N VAL A 64 18.92 11.84 -4.29
CA VAL A 64 18.66 13.06 -5.08
C VAL A 64 19.82 14.06 -4.92
N ASN A 65 20.27 14.32 -3.70
CA ASN A 65 21.39 15.22 -3.45
C ASN A 65 22.67 14.71 -4.11
N ASN A 66 22.94 13.41 -4.05
CA ASN A 66 24.10 12.80 -4.70
C ASN A 66 24.04 12.93 -6.23
N VAL A 67 22.86 12.93 -6.84
CA VAL A 67 22.72 13.21 -8.27
C VAL A 67 23.11 14.65 -8.58
N ASP A 68 22.68 15.60 -7.78
CA ASP A 68 23.03 17.01 -7.97
C ASP A 68 24.52 17.24 -7.75
N GLU A 69 25.12 16.69 -6.70
CA GLU A 69 26.55 16.80 -6.41
C GLU A 69 27.41 16.05 -7.45
N GLY A 70 26.97 14.88 -7.90
CA GLY A 70 27.68 14.10 -8.93
C GLY A 70 27.76 14.79 -10.30
N ASN A 71 26.88 15.74 -10.54
CA ASN A 71 26.93 16.58 -11.75
C ASN A 71 27.89 17.78 -11.60
N LEU A 72 28.44 18.03 -10.41
CA LEU A 72 29.40 19.10 -10.20
C LEU A 72 30.79 18.63 -10.64
N ILE A 73 31.41 19.41 -11.52
CA ILE A 73 32.79 19.20 -11.92
C ILE A 73 33.67 20.18 -11.10
N TYR A 74 34.55 19.59 -10.29
CA TYR A 74 35.57 20.35 -9.55
C TYR A 74 36.82 20.46 -10.42
N TRP A 75 37.38 21.66 -10.47
CA TRP A 75 38.62 21.89 -11.19
C TRP A 75 39.75 22.04 -10.20
N VAL A 76 40.73 21.16 -10.30
CA VAL A 76 41.96 21.26 -9.53
C VAL A 76 42.98 22.02 -10.35
N LEU A 77 43.29 23.22 -9.93
CA LEU A 77 44.33 24.09 -10.53
C LEU A 77 45.65 23.78 -9.84
N THR A 78 46.67 23.43 -10.61
CA THR A 78 48.02 23.09 -10.11
C THR A 78 49.01 24.01 -10.75
N ASN A 79 50.00 24.54 -9.97
CA ASN A 79 51.02 25.47 -10.41
C ASN A 79 50.48 26.78 -11.04
N CYS A 80 49.30 27.21 -10.63
CA CYS A 80 48.68 28.45 -11.07
C CYS A 80 49.02 29.57 -10.04
N GLY A 81 50.29 29.74 -9.75
CA GLY A 81 50.79 30.78 -8.82
C GLY A 81 50.47 32.17 -9.34
N GLY A 82 49.74 32.95 -8.53
CA GLY A 82 49.35 34.33 -8.86
C GLY A 82 47.86 34.50 -9.19
N MET A 83 47.07 33.41 -9.29
CA MET A 83 45.61 33.50 -9.37
C MET A 83 45.01 33.84 -8.01
N ASP A 84 44.16 34.83 -7.98
CA ASP A 84 43.38 35.20 -6.81
C ASP A 84 41.93 34.71 -6.95
N GLU A 85 41.07 34.90 -5.93
CA GLU A 85 39.66 34.48 -5.95
C GLU A 85 38.88 35.06 -7.14
N ILE A 86 39.28 36.24 -7.64
CA ILE A 86 38.65 36.90 -8.80
C ILE A 86 39.02 36.17 -10.10
N ASP A 87 40.23 35.71 -10.21
CA ASP A 87 40.74 34.97 -11.36
C ASP A 87 40.14 33.55 -11.41
N ASP A 88 39.97 32.91 -10.27
CA ASP A 88 39.24 31.63 -10.15
C ASP A 88 37.79 31.79 -10.56
N ALA A 89 37.10 32.85 -10.15
CA ALA A 89 35.73 33.13 -10.56
C ALA A 89 35.62 33.36 -12.09
N LYS A 90 36.57 34.11 -12.68
CA LYS A 90 36.64 34.32 -14.12
C LYS A 90 36.93 33.04 -14.88
N PHE A 91 37.79 32.17 -14.34
CA PHE A 91 38.08 30.85 -14.92
C PHE A 91 36.81 30.00 -15.01
N VAL A 92 36.03 29.89 -13.93
CA VAL A 92 34.76 29.15 -13.90
C VAL A 92 33.73 29.78 -14.82
N GLU A 93 33.63 31.12 -14.91
CA GLU A 93 32.72 31.80 -15.81
C GLU A 93 33.05 31.56 -17.28
N ARG A 94 34.32 31.60 -17.66
CA ARG A 94 34.78 31.26 -19.01
C ARG A 94 34.48 29.80 -19.37
N LEU A 95 34.71 28.87 -18.45
CA LEU A 95 34.35 27.46 -18.66
C LEU A 95 32.87 27.29 -18.93
N LYS A 96 32.01 27.98 -18.19
CA LYS A 96 30.54 27.91 -18.38
C LYS A 96 30.09 28.55 -19.68
N THR A 97 30.76 29.61 -20.13
CA THR A 97 30.32 30.42 -21.29
C THR A 97 30.92 29.95 -22.61
N THR A 98 32.21 29.66 -22.63
CA THR A 98 32.95 29.34 -23.85
C THR A 98 33.39 27.87 -23.92
N HIS A 99 33.25 27.11 -22.82
CA HIS A 99 33.76 25.75 -22.65
C HIS A 99 35.28 25.61 -22.83
N VAL A 100 36.01 26.73 -22.86
CA VAL A 100 37.47 26.80 -22.98
C VAL A 100 37.98 27.75 -21.91
N ALA A 101 38.95 27.30 -21.13
CA ALA A 101 39.68 28.14 -20.20
C ALA A 101 41.17 27.89 -20.32
N HIS A 102 41.99 28.92 -20.12
CA HIS A 102 43.44 28.81 -20.07
C HIS A 102 43.86 28.89 -18.61
N ALA A 103 44.67 27.94 -18.18
CA ALA A 103 45.35 28.02 -16.89
C ALA A 103 46.60 28.86 -17.07
N ASP A 104 46.57 30.10 -16.58
CA ASP A 104 47.68 31.00 -16.56
C ASP A 104 48.55 30.68 -15.34
N GLY A 105 49.82 30.38 -15.52
CA GLY A 105 50.74 30.02 -14.44
C GLY A 105 52.12 29.65 -14.90
N ASP A 106 52.96 29.18 -13.98
CA ASP A 106 54.32 28.76 -14.23
C ASP A 106 54.40 27.49 -15.13
N GLU A 107 55.62 27.10 -15.52
CA GLU A 107 55.84 25.90 -16.32
C GLU A 107 55.22 24.66 -15.69
N GLY A 108 54.25 24.06 -16.34
CA GLY A 108 53.47 22.92 -15.83
C GLY A 108 52.12 23.25 -15.20
N ALA A 109 51.56 24.47 -15.39
CA ALA A 109 50.21 24.84 -14.98
C ALA A 109 49.17 23.89 -15.61
N LYS A 110 48.30 23.31 -14.80
CA LYS A 110 47.28 22.37 -15.24
C LYS A 110 45.95 22.62 -14.55
N ALA A 111 44.88 22.52 -15.30
CA ALA A 111 43.52 22.42 -14.77
C ALA A 111 43.02 21.01 -15.03
N THR A 112 42.77 20.26 -13.97
CA THR A 112 42.31 18.88 -14.07
C THR A 112 40.86 18.80 -13.57
N PRO A 113 39.90 18.39 -14.39
CA PRO A 113 38.55 18.15 -13.94
C PRO A 113 38.50 16.93 -13.02
N GLN A 114 37.80 17.05 -11.93
CA GLN A 114 37.48 15.94 -11.03
C GLN A 114 35.99 15.93 -10.80
N SER A 115 35.39 14.76 -10.93
CA SER A 115 34.01 14.52 -10.51
C SER A 115 34.02 13.65 -9.26
N ILE A 116 33.08 13.90 -8.37
CA ILE A 116 32.87 13.01 -7.23
C ILE A 116 32.01 11.86 -7.72
N GLU A 117 32.56 10.64 -7.66
CA GLU A 117 31.75 9.44 -7.91
C GLU A 117 30.87 9.20 -6.70
N ALA A 118 29.59 9.58 -6.80
CA ALA A 118 28.62 9.27 -5.78
C ALA A 118 28.34 7.75 -5.75
N PRO A 119 28.14 7.14 -4.56
CA PRO A 119 27.91 5.69 -4.43
C PRO A 119 26.49 5.28 -4.85
N PHE A 120 26.09 5.61 -6.08
CA PHE A 120 24.72 5.38 -6.58
C PHE A 120 24.24 3.96 -6.42
N GLN A 121 25.07 2.97 -6.76
CA GLN A 121 24.70 1.56 -6.66
C GLN A 121 24.47 1.12 -5.21
N GLY A 122 25.31 1.58 -4.29
CA GLY A 122 25.17 1.30 -2.86
C GLY A 122 23.91 1.93 -2.27
N THR A 123 23.62 3.16 -2.66
CA THR A 123 22.42 3.88 -2.21
C THR A 123 21.17 3.22 -2.77
N GLN A 124 21.16 2.87 -4.06
CA GLN A 124 20.04 2.16 -4.68
C GLN A 124 19.78 0.80 -4.02
N ALA A 125 20.83 0.01 -3.79
CA ALA A 125 20.71 -1.27 -3.09
C ALA A 125 20.13 -1.12 -1.68
N THR A 126 20.51 -0.04 -0.99
CA THR A 126 19.97 0.29 0.35
C THR A 126 18.49 0.65 0.27
N ILE A 127 18.07 1.47 -0.69
CA ILE A 127 16.67 1.83 -0.93
C ILE A 127 15.84 0.57 -1.22
N ASP A 128 16.33 -0.29 -2.11
CA ASP A 128 15.65 -1.54 -2.46
C ASP A 128 15.50 -2.48 -1.26
N MET A 129 16.54 -2.61 -0.45
CA MET A 129 16.51 -3.40 0.78
C MET A 129 15.51 -2.85 1.80
N LEU A 130 15.52 -1.54 2.04
CA LEU A 130 14.60 -0.89 2.97
C LEU A 130 13.15 -0.97 2.48
N THR A 131 12.92 -0.82 1.18
CA THR A 131 11.59 -0.97 0.56
C THR A 131 11.05 -2.39 0.76
N LYS A 132 11.84 -3.42 0.46
CA LYS A 132 11.46 -4.82 0.70
C LYS A 132 11.18 -5.10 2.17
N LYS A 133 12.01 -4.53 3.06
CA LYS A 133 11.80 -4.63 4.50
C LYS A 133 10.46 -4.01 4.92
N LEU A 134 10.09 -2.85 4.37
CA LEU A 134 8.80 -2.22 4.67
C LEU A 134 7.62 -3.08 4.21
N TYR A 135 7.67 -3.65 3.00
CA TYR A 135 6.62 -4.59 2.55
C TYR A 135 6.45 -5.75 3.54
N THR A 136 7.56 -6.32 4.02
CA THR A 136 7.53 -7.40 5.01
C THR A 136 7.00 -6.93 6.37
N ASP A 137 7.50 -5.81 6.88
CA ASP A 137 7.14 -5.27 8.20
C ASP A 137 5.65 -4.87 8.27
N PHE A 138 5.11 -4.34 7.18
CA PHE A 138 3.69 -3.96 7.08
C PHE A 138 2.79 -5.11 6.60
N GLN A 139 3.34 -6.28 6.30
CA GLN A 139 2.60 -7.41 5.72
C GLN A 139 1.83 -6.98 4.45
N ALA A 140 2.44 -6.13 3.63
CA ALA A 140 1.85 -5.60 2.42
C ALA A 140 2.17 -6.50 1.22
N PHE A 141 1.32 -6.44 0.19
CA PHE A 141 1.54 -7.12 -1.07
C PHE A 141 2.43 -6.29 -1.98
N ASP A 142 3.56 -6.86 -2.42
CA ASP A 142 4.46 -6.22 -3.38
C ASP A 142 4.06 -6.60 -4.82
N ALA A 143 3.32 -5.73 -5.47
CA ALA A 143 2.89 -5.93 -6.85
C ALA A 143 4.06 -5.95 -7.85
N SER A 144 5.16 -5.26 -7.56
CA SER A 144 6.34 -5.20 -8.43
C SER A 144 7.05 -6.55 -8.50
N ALA A 145 7.12 -7.27 -7.39
CA ALA A 145 7.70 -8.60 -7.33
C ALA A 145 6.91 -9.63 -8.15
N VAL A 146 5.59 -9.43 -8.29
CA VAL A 146 4.71 -10.31 -9.10
C VAL A 146 4.78 -9.95 -10.58
N SER A 147 4.91 -8.68 -10.92
CA SER A 147 4.95 -8.21 -12.30
C SER A 147 6.27 -8.54 -13.02
N ALA A 148 7.34 -8.80 -12.28
CA ALA A 148 8.70 -9.02 -12.83
C ALA A 148 8.92 -10.40 -13.46
N GLY A 149 7.94 -11.32 -13.45
CA GLY A 149 8.13 -12.66 -14.00
C GLY A 149 6.84 -13.41 -14.31
N ASN A 150 6.95 -14.51 -15.06
CA ASN A 150 5.86 -15.48 -15.27
C ASN A 150 5.61 -16.27 -13.99
N GLN A 151 4.96 -15.64 -13.01
CA GLN A 151 4.63 -16.31 -11.76
C GLN A 151 3.34 -17.13 -11.91
N THR A 152 3.35 -18.33 -11.33
CA THR A 152 2.16 -19.20 -11.28
C THR A 152 1.11 -18.59 -10.33
N ALA A 153 -0.18 -18.93 -10.55
CA ALA A 153 -1.26 -18.52 -9.64
C ALA A 153 -0.98 -18.92 -8.20
N THR A 154 -0.33 -20.07 -7.99
CA THR A 154 0.08 -20.53 -6.66
C THR A 154 1.10 -19.61 -6.01
N ALA A 155 2.10 -19.12 -6.77
CA ALA A 155 3.09 -18.17 -6.26
C ALA A 155 2.44 -16.81 -5.94
N ILE A 156 1.52 -16.35 -6.77
CA ILE A 156 0.75 -15.13 -6.53
C ILE A 156 -0.09 -15.28 -5.25
N LYS A 157 -0.83 -16.39 -5.09
CA LYS A 157 -1.59 -16.66 -3.86
C LYS A 157 -0.70 -16.70 -2.61
N ALA A 158 0.47 -17.31 -2.70
CA ALA A 158 1.43 -17.35 -1.60
C ALA A 158 1.93 -15.97 -1.21
N SER A 159 2.12 -15.07 -2.19
CA SER A 159 2.54 -13.69 -1.92
C SER A 159 1.47 -12.83 -1.24
N TYR A 160 0.18 -13.18 -1.37
CA TYR A 160 -0.93 -12.54 -0.65
C TYR A 160 -1.07 -13.02 0.80
N ALA A 161 -0.52 -14.19 1.17
CA ALA A 161 -0.76 -14.78 2.48
C ALA A 161 -0.48 -13.84 3.68
N PRO A 162 0.61 -13.03 3.71
CA PRO A 162 0.82 -12.08 4.80
C PRO A 162 -0.26 -11.00 4.88
N LEU A 163 -0.72 -10.49 3.72
CA LEU A 163 -1.78 -9.49 3.63
C LEU A 163 -3.12 -10.10 4.06
N ASP A 164 -3.43 -11.33 3.65
CA ASP A 164 -4.65 -12.02 4.05
C ASP A 164 -4.71 -12.21 5.56
N LEU A 165 -3.62 -12.66 6.20
CA LEU A 165 -3.56 -12.77 7.67
C LEU A 165 -3.75 -11.44 8.38
N LYS A 166 -3.21 -10.35 7.82
CA LYS A 166 -3.42 -9.01 8.36
C LYS A 166 -4.88 -8.59 8.22
N THR A 167 -5.47 -8.85 7.07
CA THR A 167 -6.87 -8.54 6.75
C THR A 167 -7.81 -9.32 7.66
N ASP A 168 -7.59 -10.64 7.88
CA ASP A 168 -8.38 -11.46 8.80
C ASP A 168 -8.42 -10.88 10.21
N LYS A 169 -7.27 -10.44 10.71
CA LYS A 169 -7.18 -9.79 12.01
C LYS A 169 -7.98 -8.49 12.05
N PHE A 170 -7.86 -7.67 11.01
CA PHE A 170 -8.58 -6.41 10.93
C PHE A 170 -10.09 -6.62 10.80
N GLU A 171 -10.54 -7.54 9.95
CA GLU A 171 -11.96 -7.94 9.82
C GLU A 171 -12.55 -8.37 11.15
N SER A 172 -11.79 -9.12 11.97
CA SER A 172 -12.24 -9.51 13.30
C SER A 172 -12.52 -8.29 14.20
N TRP A 173 -11.71 -7.22 14.10
CA TRP A 173 -11.94 -5.98 14.86
C TRP A 173 -13.09 -5.17 14.30
N VAL A 174 -13.26 -5.11 12.99
CA VAL A 174 -14.41 -4.46 12.33
C VAL A 174 -15.69 -5.19 12.70
N SER A 175 -15.71 -6.52 12.65
CA SER A 175 -16.86 -7.34 13.05
C SER A 175 -17.26 -7.10 14.51
N ARG A 176 -16.28 -7.02 15.42
CA ARG A 176 -16.56 -6.68 16.84
C ARG A 176 -17.18 -5.31 16.99
N CYS A 177 -16.69 -4.33 16.23
CA CYS A 177 -17.27 -2.97 16.23
C CYS A 177 -18.71 -2.98 15.72
N ILE A 178 -18.96 -3.62 14.57
CA ILE A 178 -20.30 -3.71 13.97
C ILE A 178 -21.27 -4.47 14.90
N LYS A 179 -20.88 -5.64 15.41
CA LYS A 179 -21.68 -6.40 16.37
C LYS A 179 -21.99 -5.58 17.63
N GLY A 180 -21.03 -4.79 18.12
CA GLY A 180 -21.26 -3.89 19.25
C GLY A 180 -22.31 -2.82 18.93
N ILE A 181 -22.29 -2.24 17.73
CA ILE A 181 -23.29 -1.25 17.28
C ILE A 181 -24.67 -1.92 17.14
N LEU A 182 -24.73 -3.10 16.49
CA LEU A 182 -25.96 -3.85 16.30
C LEU A 182 -26.58 -4.26 17.64
N ALA A 183 -25.77 -4.72 18.59
CA ALA A 183 -26.23 -5.07 19.93
C ALA A 183 -26.87 -3.88 20.68
N ILE A 184 -26.32 -2.66 20.50
CA ILE A 184 -26.95 -1.44 21.05
C ILE A 184 -28.30 -1.15 20.38
N ALA A 185 -28.40 -1.45 19.07
CA ALA A 185 -29.65 -1.31 18.31
C ALA A 185 -30.65 -2.46 18.54
N GLY A 186 -30.30 -3.49 19.32
CA GLY A 186 -31.13 -4.67 19.55
C GLY A 186 -31.22 -5.62 18.36
N LEU A 187 -30.26 -5.54 17.45
CA LEU A 187 -30.15 -6.40 16.27
C LEU A 187 -29.07 -7.45 16.48
N ASP A 188 -29.36 -8.69 16.07
CA ASP A 188 -28.40 -9.80 16.05
C ASP A 188 -28.12 -10.19 14.60
N ASP A 189 -27.02 -9.67 14.07
CA ASP A 189 -26.60 -9.93 12.69
C ASP A 189 -25.07 -9.96 12.60
N GLU A 190 -24.54 -10.59 11.55
CA GLU A 190 -23.10 -10.72 11.31
C GLU A 190 -22.70 -10.13 9.95
N PRO A 191 -21.65 -9.30 9.91
CA PRO A 191 -21.14 -8.80 8.64
C PRO A 191 -20.44 -9.91 7.87
N THR A 192 -20.67 -9.96 6.56
CA THR A 192 -19.95 -10.82 5.62
C THR A 192 -19.00 -9.98 4.77
N TYR A 193 -17.83 -10.53 4.47
CA TYR A 193 -16.78 -9.83 3.71
C TYR A 193 -16.48 -10.56 2.41
N THR A 194 -16.36 -9.80 1.33
CA THR A 194 -15.92 -10.33 0.02
C THR A 194 -14.57 -9.74 -0.33
N ARG A 195 -13.60 -10.58 -0.66
CA ARG A 195 -12.24 -10.17 -1.04
C ARG A 195 -12.03 -10.33 -2.53
N ASN A 196 -11.55 -9.29 -3.17
CA ASN A 196 -11.09 -9.34 -4.55
C ASN A 196 -9.57 -9.50 -4.54
N GLN A 197 -9.07 -10.67 -4.93
CA GLN A 197 -7.65 -10.94 -5.14
C GLN A 197 -7.33 -10.88 -6.63
N ILE A 198 -6.11 -10.42 -6.98
CA ILE A 198 -5.60 -10.55 -8.35
C ILE A 198 -5.25 -12.02 -8.54
N ILE A 199 -6.10 -12.74 -9.26
CA ILE A 199 -5.93 -14.17 -9.54
C ILE A 199 -5.78 -14.34 -11.05
N ASN A 200 -4.91 -15.27 -11.47
CA ASN A 200 -4.89 -15.69 -12.86
C ASN A 200 -6.11 -16.56 -13.15
N LYS A 201 -7.20 -15.92 -13.58
CA LYS A 201 -8.48 -16.59 -13.89
C LYS A 201 -8.31 -17.74 -14.87
N GLN A 202 -7.39 -17.62 -15.83
CA GLN A 202 -7.13 -18.66 -16.81
C GLN A 202 -6.57 -19.93 -16.16
N GLU A 203 -5.62 -19.79 -15.24
CA GLU A 203 -5.02 -20.94 -14.55
C GLU A 203 -6.00 -21.58 -13.57
N GLU A 204 -6.86 -20.80 -12.89
CA GLU A 204 -7.95 -21.35 -12.07
C GLU A 204 -8.98 -22.09 -12.91
N ALA A 205 -9.40 -21.54 -14.04
CA ALA A 205 -10.32 -22.20 -14.96
C ALA A 205 -9.73 -23.51 -15.50
N GLN A 206 -8.45 -23.51 -15.87
CA GLN A 206 -7.74 -24.74 -16.28
C GLN A 206 -7.70 -25.78 -15.17
N THR A 207 -7.44 -25.38 -13.93
CA THR A 207 -7.43 -26.28 -12.78
C THR A 207 -8.80 -26.93 -12.54
N VAL A 208 -9.89 -26.16 -12.69
CA VAL A 208 -11.25 -26.70 -12.60
C VAL A 208 -11.52 -27.67 -13.74
N MET A 209 -11.10 -27.33 -14.96
CA MET A 209 -11.27 -28.18 -16.14
C MET A 209 -10.49 -29.51 -16.04
N LEU A 210 -9.30 -29.50 -15.43
CA LEU A 210 -8.54 -30.73 -15.17
C LEU A 210 -9.25 -31.68 -14.21
N GLY A 211 -10.09 -31.15 -13.31
CA GLY A 211 -10.90 -31.93 -12.40
C GLY A 211 -12.27 -32.35 -12.96
N ALA A 212 -12.62 -31.94 -14.19
CA ALA A 212 -13.95 -32.12 -14.75
C ALA A 212 -14.41 -33.60 -14.88
N GLU A 213 -13.43 -34.51 -15.01
CA GLU A 213 -13.74 -35.96 -15.06
C GLU A 213 -14.26 -36.54 -13.73
N TYR A 214 -14.06 -35.82 -12.62
CA TYR A 214 -14.41 -36.30 -11.26
C TYR A 214 -15.65 -35.64 -10.66
N TYR A 215 -16.19 -34.61 -11.33
CA TYR A 215 -17.32 -33.83 -10.83
C TYR A 215 -18.43 -33.77 -11.89
N ASP A 216 -19.64 -33.49 -11.47
CA ASP A 216 -20.75 -33.26 -12.37
C ASP A 216 -20.62 -31.94 -13.15
N ASP A 217 -21.28 -31.90 -14.33
CA ASP A 217 -21.23 -30.73 -15.21
C ASP A 217 -21.82 -29.47 -14.58
N GLU A 218 -22.80 -29.65 -13.69
CA GLU A 218 -23.45 -28.55 -13.01
C GLU A 218 -22.45 -27.86 -12.05
N TYR A 219 -21.73 -28.65 -11.26
CA TYR A 219 -20.71 -28.15 -10.34
C TYR A 219 -19.58 -27.45 -11.08
N ILE A 220 -19.06 -28.05 -12.15
CA ILE A 220 -18.00 -27.47 -12.98
C ILE A 220 -18.45 -26.16 -13.61
N THR A 221 -19.63 -26.14 -14.20
CA THR A 221 -20.23 -24.94 -14.83
C THR A 221 -20.37 -23.82 -13.81
N LYS A 222 -20.88 -24.11 -12.62
CA LYS A 222 -21.03 -23.12 -11.53
C LYS A 222 -19.70 -22.57 -11.08
N LYS A 223 -18.68 -23.42 -10.94
CA LYS A 223 -17.32 -22.99 -10.56
C LYS A 223 -16.68 -22.11 -11.63
N LEU A 224 -16.78 -22.48 -12.91
CA LEU A 224 -16.25 -21.69 -14.02
C LEU A 224 -16.92 -20.32 -14.10
N LEU A 225 -18.24 -20.25 -14.02
CA LEU A 225 -18.97 -18.98 -13.99
C LEU A 225 -18.55 -18.09 -12.81
N THR A 226 -18.32 -18.69 -11.64
CA THR A 226 -17.83 -17.96 -10.48
C THR A 226 -16.44 -17.36 -10.73
N ILE A 227 -15.52 -18.12 -11.34
CA ILE A 227 -14.16 -17.65 -11.68
C ILE A 227 -14.20 -16.53 -12.74
N LEU A 228 -15.09 -16.65 -13.73
CA LEU A 228 -15.26 -15.64 -14.77
C LEU A 228 -15.93 -14.37 -14.27
N GLY A 229 -16.73 -14.47 -13.21
CA GLY A 229 -17.49 -13.36 -12.64
C GLY A 229 -18.94 -13.29 -13.10
N ASP A 230 -19.42 -14.34 -13.76
CA ASP A 230 -20.77 -14.46 -14.36
C ASP A 230 -21.66 -15.45 -13.59
N ALA A 231 -21.47 -15.53 -12.27
CA ALA A 231 -22.17 -16.50 -11.41
C ALA A 231 -23.70 -16.34 -11.43
N ASP A 232 -24.20 -15.16 -11.70
CA ASP A 232 -25.61 -14.80 -11.85
C ASP A 232 -26.26 -15.41 -13.10
N GLN A 233 -25.47 -15.77 -14.11
CA GLN A 233 -25.94 -16.37 -15.34
C GLN A 233 -26.15 -17.90 -15.25
N PHE A 234 -25.84 -18.49 -14.10
CA PHE A 234 -25.86 -19.94 -13.92
C PHE A 234 -27.25 -20.55 -14.22
N GLU A 235 -28.32 -19.98 -13.65
CA GLU A 235 -29.68 -20.51 -13.83
C GLU A 235 -30.18 -20.41 -15.29
N ASP A 236 -29.83 -19.30 -15.97
CA ASP A 236 -30.16 -19.11 -17.38
C ASP A 236 -29.43 -20.10 -18.30
N LEU A 237 -28.14 -20.34 -17.99
CA LEU A 237 -27.33 -21.29 -18.75
C LEU A 237 -27.84 -22.73 -18.58
N MET A 238 -28.20 -23.12 -17.36
CA MET A 238 -28.73 -24.45 -17.07
C MET A 238 -30.10 -24.65 -17.75
N ARG A 239 -30.94 -23.63 -17.79
CA ARG A 239 -32.23 -23.66 -18.50
C ARG A 239 -32.04 -23.85 -20.02
N ARG A 240 -31.03 -23.19 -20.61
CA ARG A 240 -30.74 -23.35 -22.06
C ARG A 240 -30.20 -24.74 -22.36
N LYS A 241 -29.29 -25.27 -21.55
CA LYS A 241 -28.80 -26.65 -21.72
C LYS A 241 -29.94 -27.68 -21.63
N ALA A 242 -30.81 -27.57 -20.65
CA ALA A 242 -31.96 -28.45 -20.50
C ALA A 242 -32.94 -28.35 -21.66
N ALA A 243 -33.06 -27.21 -22.34
CA ALA A 243 -33.86 -27.06 -23.54
C ALA A 243 -33.21 -27.70 -24.77
N GLU A 244 -31.88 -27.64 -24.88
CA GLU A 244 -31.12 -28.27 -25.97
C GLU A 244 -31.08 -29.81 -25.89
N GLU A 245 -31.18 -30.38 -24.67
CA GLU A 245 -31.25 -31.85 -24.47
C GLU A 245 -32.64 -32.43 -24.79
N LEU A 246 -33.66 -31.59 -24.95
CA LEU A 246 -35.05 -32.00 -25.28
C LEU A 246 -35.38 -31.92 -26.76
N ASP A 247 -34.52 -31.31 -27.59
CA ASP A 247 -34.61 -31.26 -29.04
C ASP A 247 -33.75 -32.35 -29.71
#